data_a5c7ddeaee31a66676719876542f97d2
#
_entry.id   a5c7ddeaee31a66676719876542f97d2
#
_cell.length_a   1.000
_cell.length_b   1.000
_cell.length_c   1.000
_cell.angle_alpha   90.00
_cell.angle_beta   90.00
_cell.angle_gamma   90.00
#
_symmetry.space_group_name_H-M   'P 1'
#
loop_
_entity.id
_entity.type
_entity.pdbx_description
1 polymer ?
#
loop_
_entity_poly.entity_id
_entity_poly.type
_entity_poly.pdbx_seq_one_letter_code
_entity_poly.pdbx_strand_id
1 'polypeptide(L)'
;MIVCTAVLRFGVQHWAMSKMFRFHRRVGRGAVLVATAACGFVATSGVAQGPSLAMLDRLEAGLWEVRARDEADTVQICIDNGRKLIQIRHQRETCRRFVVDDTPGLVTVHYTCPANGYGHTRVRFENARLAHLETQGIDNGLPFNFVAEARRIGLCR
;
A
#
# COMPACT_ATOMS: atom_id res chain seq x y z
N MET A 1 6.01 33.04 2.46
CA MET A 1 4.92 32.84 3.41
C MET A 1 3.63 33.27 2.76
N ILE A 2 2.92 32.38 2.09
CA ILE A 2 1.55 32.62 1.62
C ILE A 2 0.83 31.27 1.75
N VAL A 3 -0.08 31.23 2.72
CA VAL A 3 -0.96 30.08 3.02
C VAL A 3 -2.20 30.24 2.14
N CYS A 4 -2.48 29.28 1.27
CA CYS A 4 -3.70 29.24 0.48
C CYS A 4 -4.60 28.12 1.01
N THR A 5 -5.55 28.52 1.86
CA THR A 5 -6.57 27.64 2.44
C THR A 5 -7.77 27.63 1.49
N ALA A 6 -7.99 26.54 0.75
CA ALA A 6 -9.18 26.35 -0.08
C ALA A 6 -10.20 25.50 0.67
N VAL A 7 -11.26 26.16 1.17
CA VAL A 7 -12.44 25.52 1.75
C VAL A 7 -13.44 25.22 0.65
N LEU A 8 -13.67 23.94 0.34
CA LEU A 8 -14.75 23.50 -0.55
C LEU A 8 -16.06 23.44 0.22
N ARG A 9 -16.96 24.42 -0.05
CA ARG A 9 -18.36 24.37 0.36
C ARG A 9 -19.19 23.71 -0.75
N PHE A 10 -19.79 22.59 -0.44
CA PHE A 10 -20.89 22.01 -1.22
C PHE A 10 -22.15 22.88 -1.05
N GLY A 11 -22.58 23.52 -2.11
CA GLY A 11 -23.84 24.24 -2.19
C GLY A 11 -24.82 23.49 -3.09
N VAL A 12 -25.87 22.97 -2.49
CA VAL A 12 -27.06 22.46 -3.17
C VAL A 12 -27.80 23.65 -3.77
N GLN A 13 -28.01 23.68 -5.09
CA GLN A 13 -28.83 24.70 -5.72
C GLN A 13 -30.11 24.12 -6.27
N HIS A 14 -31.19 24.62 -5.69
CA HIS A 14 -32.57 24.44 -6.09
C HIS A 14 -32.92 25.11 -7.43
N TRP A 15 -33.74 24.44 -8.16
CA TRP A 15 -34.47 24.89 -9.34
C TRP A 15 -35.27 26.15 -9.10
N ALA A 16 -35.20 27.09 -10.01
CA ALA A 16 -36.30 28.02 -10.28
C ALA A 16 -36.28 28.44 -11.76
N MET A 17 -37.40 28.20 -12.37
CA MET A 17 -37.81 28.52 -13.73
C MET A 17 -37.99 30.02 -13.95
N SER A 18 -37.85 30.40 -15.22
CA SER A 18 -38.59 31.45 -15.94
C SER A 18 -38.15 32.90 -15.82
N LYS A 19 -37.68 33.47 -16.90
CA LYS A 19 -38.43 34.50 -17.64
C LYS A 19 -37.73 34.90 -18.95
N MET A 20 -38.50 34.81 -20.03
CA MET A 20 -38.24 35.40 -21.32
C MET A 20 -37.91 36.87 -21.21
N PHE A 21 -36.85 37.33 -21.84
CA PHE A 21 -36.72 38.70 -22.26
C PHE A 21 -36.29 38.73 -23.73
N ARG A 22 -37.24 39.10 -24.60
CA ARG A 22 -36.98 39.54 -25.98
C ARG A 22 -36.34 40.91 -25.92
N PHE A 23 -35.18 41.07 -26.53
CA PHE A 23 -34.67 42.38 -26.86
C PHE A 23 -34.17 42.44 -28.30
N HIS A 24 -34.66 43.45 -28.98
CA HIS A 24 -34.57 43.71 -30.41
C HIS A 24 -33.13 43.98 -30.91
N ARG A 25 -32.95 43.54 -32.15
CA ARG A 25 -31.96 43.97 -33.15
C ARG A 25 -31.44 45.39 -32.98
N ARG A 26 -30.14 45.56 -32.97
CA ARG A 26 -29.47 46.60 -33.76
C ARG A 26 -28.14 46.02 -34.27
N VAL A 27 -28.04 46.10 -35.61
CA VAL A 27 -26.86 45.76 -36.39
C VAL A 27 -25.79 46.79 -36.14
N GLY A 28 -24.63 46.37 -35.64
CA GLY A 28 -23.41 47.16 -35.62
C GLY A 28 -22.28 46.26 -36.09
N ARG A 29 -21.75 46.55 -37.30
CA ARG A 29 -20.55 45.92 -37.84
C ARG A 29 -19.36 46.32 -36.98
N GLY A 30 -18.87 45.38 -36.15
CA GLY A 30 -17.61 45.48 -35.45
C GLY A 30 -17.03 44.08 -35.36
N ALA A 31 -15.97 43.80 -36.11
CA ALA A 31 -15.25 42.54 -36.05
C ALA A 31 -14.52 42.46 -34.72
N VAL A 32 -15.09 41.70 -33.77
CA VAL A 32 -14.41 41.35 -32.53
C VAL A 32 -13.75 39.98 -32.77
N LEU A 33 -12.43 39.98 -32.93
CA LEU A 33 -11.61 38.79 -32.90
C LEU A 33 -11.63 38.25 -31.48
N VAL A 34 -12.46 37.21 -31.21
CA VAL A 34 -12.43 36.48 -29.96
C VAL A 34 -11.30 35.46 -30.09
N ALA A 35 -10.14 35.77 -29.50
CA ALA A 35 -9.08 34.82 -29.31
C ALA A 35 -9.50 33.84 -28.18
N THR A 36 -10.03 32.67 -28.54
CA THR A 36 -10.28 31.59 -27.60
C THR A 36 -8.95 30.97 -27.22
N ALA A 37 -8.39 31.37 -26.08
CA ALA A 37 -7.28 30.67 -25.45
C ALA A 37 -7.80 29.31 -24.95
N ALA A 38 -7.55 28.26 -25.74
CA ALA A 38 -7.78 26.88 -25.32
C ALA A 38 -6.73 26.52 -24.27
N CYS A 39 -7.05 26.68 -22.98
CA CYS A 39 -6.27 26.08 -21.90
C CYS A 39 -6.44 24.56 -21.96
N GLY A 40 -5.50 23.89 -22.64
CA GLY A 40 -5.41 22.44 -22.63
C GLY A 40 -5.05 21.96 -21.23
N PHE A 41 -6.03 21.44 -20.50
CA PHE A 41 -5.77 20.67 -19.28
C PHE A 41 -5.10 19.35 -19.70
N VAL A 42 -3.79 19.28 -19.57
CA VAL A 42 -3.06 18.01 -19.66
C VAL A 42 -3.36 17.27 -18.35
N ALA A 43 -4.35 16.38 -18.37
CA ALA A 43 -4.58 15.43 -17.29
C ALA A 43 -3.43 14.45 -17.28
N THR A 44 -2.44 14.66 -16.41
CA THR A 44 -1.43 13.65 -16.14
C THR A 44 -2.11 12.51 -15.37
N SER A 45 -2.37 11.39 -16.05
CA SER A 45 -2.84 10.17 -15.43
C SER A 45 -1.72 9.64 -14.53
N GLY A 46 -1.78 9.96 -13.24
CA GLY A 46 -0.91 9.36 -12.24
C GLY A 46 -1.23 7.88 -12.16
N VAL A 47 -0.31 7.04 -12.63
CA VAL A 47 -0.39 5.59 -12.42
C VAL A 47 -0.17 5.37 -10.92
N ALA A 48 -1.19 4.93 -10.20
CA ALA A 48 -1.05 4.51 -8.81
C ALA A 48 -0.16 3.27 -8.79
N GLN A 49 1.08 3.41 -8.34
CA GLN A 49 1.97 2.29 -8.12
C GLN A 49 1.48 1.50 -6.90
N GLY A 50 1.32 0.19 -7.08
CA GLY A 50 1.03 -0.70 -5.97
C GLY A 50 2.17 -0.71 -4.93
N PRO A 51 1.92 -1.23 -3.71
CA PRO A 51 2.92 -1.29 -2.64
C PRO A 51 4.16 -2.06 -3.11
N SER A 52 5.32 -1.45 -2.93
CA SER A 52 6.61 -1.97 -3.40
C SER A 52 7.23 -2.98 -2.46
N LEU A 53 6.89 -2.91 -1.15
CA LEU A 53 7.51 -3.66 -0.05
C LEU A 53 9.05 -3.46 -0.01
N ALA A 54 9.51 -2.27 -0.39
CA ALA A 54 10.93 -1.94 -0.53
C ALA A 54 11.73 -2.11 0.76
N MET A 55 11.09 -1.99 1.92
CA MET A 55 11.74 -2.25 3.21
C MET A 55 12.27 -3.69 3.28
N LEU A 56 11.54 -4.66 2.74
CA LEU A 56 11.91 -6.08 2.78
C LEU A 56 13.10 -6.39 1.84
N ASP A 57 13.33 -5.57 0.80
CA ASP A 57 14.49 -5.70 -0.07
C ASP A 57 15.80 -5.25 0.59
N ARG A 58 15.72 -4.53 1.71
CA ARG A 58 16.88 -4.12 2.51
C ARG A 58 17.42 -5.23 3.41
N LEU A 59 16.69 -6.31 3.60
CA LEU A 59 17.15 -7.48 4.34
C LEU A 59 18.12 -8.29 3.48
N GLU A 60 19.31 -8.57 4.02
CA GLU A 60 20.36 -9.32 3.31
C GLU A 60 19.92 -10.76 3.02
N ALA A 61 20.14 -11.21 1.80
CA ALA A 61 19.96 -12.62 1.44
C ALA A 61 20.85 -13.55 2.28
N GLY A 62 20.37 -14.76 2.57
CA GLY A 62 21.11 -15.75 3.34
C GLY A 62 20.24 -16.64 4.20
N LEU A 63 20.90 -17.37 5.08
CA LEU A 63 20.26 -18.23 6.07
C LEU A 63 19.85 -17.37 7.27
N TRP A 64 18.59 -17.44 7.61
CA TRP A 64 17.99 -16.72 8.72
C TRP A 64 17.42 -17.68 9.75
N GLU A 65 17.63 -17.36 11.00
CA GLU A 65 17.01 -18.01 12.15
C GLU A 65 15.85 -17.15 12.65
N VAL A 66 14.68 -17.74 12.74
CA VAL A 66 13.48 -17.12 13.31
C VAL A 66 13.17 -17.80 14.64
N ARG A 67 13.32 -17.05 15.71
CA ARG A 67 13.13 -17.51 17.08
C ARG A 67 11.91 -16.83 17.68
N ALA A 68 10.86 -17.60 17.94
CA ALA A 68 9.69 -17.13 18.67
C ALA A 68 10.01 -16.97 20.17
N ARG A 69 9.41 -15.98 20.82
CA ARG A 69 9.68 -15.71 22.24
C ARG A 69 9.13 -16.78 23.17
N ASP A 70 7.95 -17.30 22.83
CA ASP A 70 7.17 -18.21 23.69
C ASP A 70 7.16 -19.65 23.19
N GLU A 71 7.86 -19.94 22.10
CA GLU A 71 8.00 -21.29 21.55
C GLU A 71 9.47 -21.73 21.65
N ALA A 72 9.69 -22.99 22.04
CA ALA A 72 11.03 -23.55 22.08
C ALA A 72 11.62 -23.77 20.67
N ASP A 73 10.77 -23.78 19.66
CA ASP A 73 11.15 -24.10 18.29
C ASP A 73 11.74 -22.89 17.58
N THR A 74 12.90 -23.13 17.00
CA THR A 74 13.59 -22.20 16.12
C THR A 74 13.47 -22.66 14.68
N VAL A 75 13.01 -21.78 13.79
CA VAL A 75 12.89 -22.09 12.36
C VAL A 75 14.05 -21.48 11.60
N GLN A 76 14.74 -22.28 10.79
CA GLN A 76 15.74 -21.77 9.85
C GLN A 76 15.16 -21.69 8.45
N ILE A 77 15.33 -20.54 7.81
CA ILE A 77 14.83 -20.28 6.46
C ILE A 77 15.90 -19.59 5.62
N CYS A 78 16.05 -20.04 4.39
CA CYS A 78 16.88 -19.38 3.40
C CYS A 78 16.05 -18.32 2.65
N ILE A 79 16.45 -17.08 2.76
CA ILE A 79 15.78 -15.99 2.08
C ILE A 79 16.68 -15.33 1.04
N ASP A 80 16.09 -14.96 -0.08
CA ASP A 80 16.64 -14.11 -1.15
C ASP A 80 16.31 -12.64 -0.90
N ASN A 81 15.17 -12.40 -0.26
CA ASN A 81 14.70 -11.10 0.23
C ASN A 81 13.70 -11.34 1.38
N GLY A 82 13.37 -10.29 2.12
CA GLY A 82 12.50 -10.38 3.29
C GLY A 82 11.05 -10.81 3.04
N ARG A 83 10.60 -10.92 1.78
CA ARG A 83 9.20 -11.29 1.48
C ARG A 83 8.83 -12.68 1.94
N LYS A 84 9.81 -13.58 2.10
CA LYS A 84 9.59 -14.92 2.66
C LYS A 84 9.21 -14.89 4.14
N LEU A 85 9.58 -13.84 4.87
CA LEU A 85 9.21 -13.66 6.28
C LEU A 85 7.72 -13.34 6.46
N ILE A 86 7.03 -12.84 5.42
CA ILE A 86 5.61 -12.48 5.51
C ILE A 86 4.76 -13.70 5.84
N GLN A 87 5.00 -14.85 5.19
CA GLN A 87 4.18 -16.05 5.33
C GLN A 87 4.97 -17.22 5.90
N ILE A 88 5.64 -16.97 7.02
CA ILE A 88 6.55 -17.95 7.65
C ILE A 88 5.89 -19.29 8.02
N ARG A 89 4.59 -19.31 8.33
CA ARG A 89 3.82 -20.53 8.59
C ARG A 89 3.37 -21.23 7.29
N HIS A 90 3.17 -20.47 6.21
CA HIS A 90 2.67 -20.98 4.93
C HIS A 90 3.72 -20.88 3.81
N GLN A 91 4.96 -21.27 4.08
CA GLN A 91 6.11 -21.02 3.18
C GLN A 91 5.97 -21.67 1.79
N ARG A 92 5.27 -22.78 1.69
CA ARG A 92 5.11 -23.55 0.44
C ARG A 92 3.84 -23.22 -0.32
N GLU A 93 3.00 -22.35 0.23
CA GLU A 93 1.69 -22.04 -0.31
C GLU A 93 1.72 -20.81 -1.22
N THR A 94 0.94 -20.87 -2.29
CA THR A 94 0.67 -19.69 -3.11
C THR A 94 -0.49 -18.91 -2.52
N CYS A 95 -0.18 -17.89 -1.72
CA CYS A 95 -1.18 -17.10 -1.02
C CYS A 95 -1.45 -15.77 -1.74
N ARG A 96 -2.69 -15.31 -1.70
CA ARG A 96 -3.05 -13.94 -2.07
C ARG A 96 -2.63 -13.01 -0.95
N ARG A 97 -2.03 -11.87 -1.29
CA ARG A 97 -1.53 -10.88 -0.32
C ARG A 97 -2.23 -9.54 -0.48
N PHE A 98 -2.57 -8.94 0.64
CA PHE A 98 -3.06 -7.57 0.73
C PHE A 98 -2.13 -6.80 1.68
N VAL A 99 -1.52 -5.73 1.18
CA VAL A 99 -0.61 -4.89 1.97
C VAL A 99 -1.44 -3.86 2.74
N VAL A 100 -1.26 -3.83 4.06
CA VAL A 100 -1.92 -2.92 4.99
C VAL A 100 -1.04 -1.71 5.25
N ASP A 101 0.26 -1.94 5.54
CA ASP A 101 1.27 -0.90 5.71
C ASP A 101 2.50 -1.20 4.86
N ASP A 102 3.06 -0.17 4.24
CA ASP A 102 4.31 -0.23 3.47
C ASP A 102 5.11 1.05 3.74
N THR A 103 5.89 1.03 4.80
CA THR A 103 6.74 2.15 5.23
C THR A 103 8.21 1.74 5.25
N PRO A 104 9.17 2.67 5.32
CA PRO A 104 10.59 2.34 5.39
C PRO A 104 11.01 1.50 6.60
N GLY A 105 10.21 1.47 7.67
CA GLY A 105 10.51 0.74 8.91
C GLY A 105 9.57 -0.41 9.22
N LEU A 106 8.41 -0.49 8.55
CA LEU A 106 7.35 -1.44 8.87
C LEU A 106 6.60 -1.85 7.62
N VAL A 107 6.42 -3.14 7.44
CA VAL A 107 5.52 -3.75 6.47
C VAL A 107 4.50 -4.59 7.20
N THR A 108 3.21 -4.38 6.91
CA THR A 108 2.10 -5.20 7.41
C THR A 108 1.35 -5.80 6.24
N VAL A 109 1.20 -7.12 6.24
CA VAL A 109 0.54 -7.86 5.16
C VAL A 109 -0.49 -8.81 5.74
N HIS A 110 -1.68 -8.78 5.18
CA HIS A 110 -2.67 -9.84 5.33
C HIS A 110 -2.58 -10.77 4.13
N TYR A 111 -2.52 -12.10 4.36
CA TYR A 111 -2.49 -13.08 3.28
C TYR A 111 -3.49 -14.19 3.52
N THR A 112 -4.02 -14.77 2.42
CA THR A 112 -4.97 -15.88 2.43
C THR A 112 -4.46 -16.97 1.50
N CYS A 113 -4.34 -18.18 2.04
CA CYS A 113 -3.88 -19.36 1.32
C CYS A 113 -5.07 -20.27 1.02
N PRO A 114 -5.30 -20.67 -0.24
CA PRO A 114 -6.39 -21.57 -0.58
C PRO A 114 -6.29 -22.88 0.21
N ALA A 115 -7.41 -23.27 0.83
CA ALA A 115 -7.55 -24.52 1.61
C ALA A 115 -6.70 -24.65 2.89
N ASN A 116 -5.79 -23.72 3.20
CA ASN A 116 -4.84 -23.89 4.32
C ASN A 116 -4.92 -22.79 5.40
N GLY A 117 -5.69 -21.72 5.15
CA GLY A 117 -5.93 -20.69 6.13
C GLY A 117 -5.46 -19.31 5.70
N TYR A 118 -5.05 -18.49 6.66
CA TYR A 118 -4.64 -17.11 6.44
C TYR A 118 -3.68 -16.65 7.53
N GLY A 119 -3.00 -15.55 7.28
CA GLY A 119 -2.19 -14.89 8.28
C GLY A 119 -2.17 -13.38 8.13
N HIS A 120 -1.85 -12.73 9.23
CA HIS A 120 -1.58 -11.32 9.34
C HIS A 120 -0.19 -11.16 9.94
N THR A 121 0.75 -10.63 9.17
CA THR A 121 2.15 -10.51 9.58
C THR A 121 2.61 -9.08 9.51
N ARG A 122 3.23 -8.61 10.58
CA ARG A 122 3.98 -7.37 10.68
C ARG A 122 5.47 -7.69 10.71
N VAL A 123 6.23 -7.06 9.83
CA VAL A 123 7.69 -7.15 9.80
C VAL A 123 8.24 -5.76 10.07
N ARG A 124 8.93 -5.59 11.20
CA ARG A 124 9.61 -4.36 11.56
C ARG A 124 11.10 -4.50 11.28
N PHE A 125 11.61 -3.57 10.48
CA PHE A 125 13.03 -3.52 10.15
C PHE A 125 13.83 -2.93 11.32
N GLU A 126 14.88 -3.63 11.73
CA GLU A 126 15.87 -3.11 12.70
C GLU A 126 17.17 -2.74 11.98
N ASN A 127 17.70 -3.68 11.22
CA ASN A 127 18.84 -3.48 10.33
C ASN A 127 18.84 -4.57 9.23
N ALA A 128 19.82 -4.56 8.33
CA ALA A 128 19.89 -5.49 7.21
C ALA A 128 19.98 -6.99 7.61
N ARG A 129 20.30 -7.29 8.88
CA ARG A 129 20.48 -8.65 9.42
C ARG A 129 19.53 -9.00 10.56
N LEU A 130 18.64 -8.08 10.91
CA LEU A 130 17.71 -8.25 12.04
C LEU A 130 16.35 -7.63 11.72
N ALA A 131 15.31 -8.41 11.89
CA ALA A 131 13.93 -7.97 11.82
C ALA A 131 13.11 -8.58 12.96
N HIS A 132 12.05 -7.88 13.37
CA HIS A 132 11.07 -8.39 14.32
C HIS A 132 9.79 -8.72 13.59
N LEU A 133 9.21 -9.88 13.93
CA LEU A 133 7.97 -10.37 13.36
C LEU A 133 6.91 -10.47 14.43
N GLU A 134 5.70 -10.04 14.08
CA GLU A 134 4.47 -10.36 14.81
C GLU A 134 3.53 -11.00 13.79
N THR A 135 3.10 -12.22 14.03
CA THR A 135 2.26 -12.93 13.08
C THR A 135 1.18 -13.74 13.80
N GLN A 136 0.00 -13.74 13.21
CA GLN A 136 -1.16 -14.49 13.71
C GLN A 136 -2.03 -14.96 12.54
N GLY A 137 -2.81 -16.00 12.77
CA GLY A 137 -3.71 -16.52 11.76
C GLY A 137 -4.23 -17.91 12.04
N ILE A 138 -4.60 -18.59 10.97
CA ILE A 138 -5.04 -19.99 10.97
C ILE A 138 -4.12 -20.77 10.01
N ASP A 139 -3.58 -21.88 10.46
CA ASP A 139 -2.82 -22.84 9.65
C ASP A 139 -3.41 -24.23 9.84
N ASN A 140 -3.85 -24.87 8.75
CA ASN A 140 -4.52 -26.17 8.79
C ASN A 140 -5.69 -26.26 9.80
N GLY A 141 -6.47 -25.20 9.93
CA GLY A 141 -7.60 -25.12 10.87
C GLY A 141 -7.22 -24.80 12.31
N LEU A 142 -5.92 -24.68 12.63
CA LEU A 142 -5.43 -24.38 13.98
C LEU A 142 -4.99 -22.92 14.07
N PRO A 143 -5.38 -22.18 15.13
CA PRO A 143 -4.92 -20.83 15.33
C PRO A 143 -3.43 -20.80 15.71
N PHE A 144 -2.73 -19.77 15.24
CA PHE A 144 -1.38 -19.45 15.68
C PHE A 144 -1.25 -17.95 15.98
N ASN A 145 -0.40 -17.61 16.93
CA ASN A 145 0.01 -16.25 17.26
C ASN A 145 1.38 -16.29 17.92
N PHE A 146 2.36 -15.60 17.35
CA PHE A 146 3.67 -15.48 17.97
C PHE A 146 4.38 -14.19 17.59
N VAL A 147 5.28 -13.78 18.48
CA VAL A 147 6.26 -12.71 18.27
C VAL A 147 7.63 -13.33 18.15
N ALA A 148 8.37 -12.98 17.11
CA ALA A 148 9.69 -13.57 16.84
C ALA A 148 10.72 -12.52 16.48
N GLU A 149 11.98 -12.86 16.71
CA GLU A 149 13.15 -12.22 16.14
C GLU A 149 13.67 -13.05 14.97
N ALA A 150 13.84 -12.43 13.82
CA ALA A 150 14.49 -13.03 12.66
C ALA A 150 15.90 -12.46 12.53
N ARG A 151 16.91 -13.31 12.60
CA ARG A 151 18.32 -12.93 12.55
C ARG A 151 19.05 -13.69 11.45
N ARG A 152 19.80 -12.96 10.62
CA ARG A 152 20.68 -13.60 9.63
C ARG A 152 21.85 -14.27 10.32
N ILE A 153 22.06 -15.57 10.07
CA ILE A 153 23.09 -16.39 10.71
C ILE A 153 24.19 -16.87 9.74
N GLY A 154 23.96 -16.74 8.42
CA GLY A 154 24.96 -17.19 7.46
C GLY A 154 24.51 -17.14 6.00
N LEU A 155 25.19 -17.92 5.20
CA LEU A 155 24.84 -18.16 3.80
C LEU A 155 23.89 -19.35 3.68
N CYS A 156 23.05 -19.35 2.64
CA CYS A 156 22.29 -20.54 2.25
C CYS A 156 23.25 -21.62 1.74
N ARG A 157 23.02 -22.86 2.12
CA ARG A 157 23.73 -24.04 1.61
C ARG A 157 22.90 -24.77 0.59
#